data_49f02de88fa207bd96f3f0d3c0ed9657
#
_entry.id   49f02de88fa207bd96f3f0d3c0ed9657
#
_cell.length_a   1.000
_cell.length_b   1.000
_cell.length_c   1.000
_cell.angle_alpha   90.00
_cell.angle_beta   90.00
_cell.angle_gamma   90.00
#
_symmetry.space_group_name_H-M   'P 1'
#
loop_
_entity.id
_entity.type
_entity.pdbx_description
1 polymer ?
#
loop_
_entity_poly.entity_id
_entity_poly.type
_entity_poly.pdbx_seq_one_letter_code
_entity_poly.pdbx_strand_id
1 'polypeptide(L)'
;MTRQNFGPAHLLTVLKGIPNLQHWSHPYPGSHLQLNVDPSRCVACLACVRVCPTDAIALPPEARVVEIVDANCIRCGECIPACPHVAIAASGALDRAVAIAEGGGGALILSPDAAAWFHPATPEQVINGCYAAGFRHVSRGVVGDELVAQEYLRLWEDPDWGTLVRSTDPVVVAAITAHHPELVPYLAPVTYPCVAEARFLRNLLGERLPVVYVGTGAPGKVDELDAAMTFADLERLFALREVRLEHMPATFTRVPAEMRRHASVAGGLPLEMVVSGSSEGRRLLTVRGLDGLPALARAVSHDRVDLGFVDITSHHGSAAHPVAGPREQIHLRRQLLAHYEPTRSREPVVPDPSPVEVGASFPFGERREQADPQAVAAILEAIGTGPNGKAWDCRACGYQSCHRFAQAAALGRAGLKQCVPWLARRADDASRDASTDALTGLASYRSLQQRLSHEVERSKRSGEQFAVLFIDLDRLKELNDRYGHERGNGVLRAVADELRRTIRNTDLAARYGGDEFVVLLTGGAAGAGRRAGRGRHPRRRGAGAGGAGGRPARLPHRADHREHRSGGVRSVGAG
;
A
#
# COMPACT_ATOMS: atom_id res chain seq x y z
N MET A 1 -8.67 31.94 43.09
CA MET A 1 -9.06 30.67 42.51
C MET A 1 -7.79 29.93 42.13
N THR A 2 -7.53 28.84 42.80
CA THR A 2 -6.28 28.07 42.79
C THR A 2 -6.07 27.38 41.45
N ARG A 3 -4.95 27.67 40.80
CA ARG A 3 -4.45 26.95 39.60
C ARG A 3 -4.16 25.50 40.01
N GLN A 4 -5.00 24.56 39.59
CA GLN A 4 -4.66 23.14 39.67
C GLN A 4 -3.57 22.83 38.63
N ASN A 5 -2.39 22.49 39.11
CA ASN A 5 -1.31 21.93 38.31
C ASN A 5 -1.70 20.52 37.83
N PHE A 6 -2.08 20.39 36.58
CA PHE A 6 -2.27 19.10 35.94
C PHE A 6 -0.90 18.56 35.50
N GLY A 7 -0.38 17.58 36.21
CA GLY A 7 0.84 16.88 35.85
C GLY A 7 0.65 15.97 34.62
N PRO A 8 1.75 15.44 34.03
CA PRO A 8 1.74 14.62 32.80
C PRO A 8 0.80 13.41 32.85
N ALA A 9 0.52 12.88 34.03
CA ALA A 9 -0.39 11.75 34.22
C ALA A 9 -1.87 12.13 33.97
N HIS A 10 -2.24 13.38 34.18
CA HIS A 10 -3.59 13.88 33.97
C HIS A 10 -3.88 14.12 32.48
N LEU A 11 -2.87 14.55 31.71
CA LEU A 11 -2.94 14.67 30.26
C LEU A 11 -3.26 13.34 29.59
N LEU A 12 -2.62 12.26 30.02
CA LEU A 12 -2.89 10.89 29.55
C LEU A 12 -4.34 10.45 29.83
N THR A 13 -4.95 10.92 30.93
CA THR A 13 -6.32 10.57 31.29
C THR A 13 -7.36 11.36 30.48
N VAL A 14 -7.09 12.64 30.19
CA VAL A 14 -7.95 13.49 29.35
C VAL A 14 -7.90 13.02 27.87
N LEU A 15 -6.70 12.63 27.39
CA LEU A 15 -6.54 12.10 26.04
C LEU A 15 -7.26 10.75 25.83
N LYS A 16 -7.47 9.96 26.90
CA LYS A 16 -8.23 8.70 26.86
C LYS A 16 -9.73 8.88 26.67
N GLY A 17 -10.28 10.07 26.93
CA GLY A 17 -11.71 10.38 26.80
C GLY A 17 -12.16 10.85 25.41
N ILE A 18 -11.24 11.14 24.50
CA ILE A 18 -11.56 11.58 23.13
C ILE A 18 -11.60 10.36 22.21
N PRO A 19 -12.72 10.02 21.54
CA PRO A 19 -12.92 8.74 20.86
C PRO A 19 -11.87 8.37 19.79
N ASN A 20 -11.08 9.30 19.30
CA ASN A 20 -10.04 9.07 18.29
C ASN A 20 -8.60 9.05 18.82
N LEU A 21 -8.35 9.23 20.11
CA LEU A 21 -7.01 9.34 20.69
C LEU A 21 -6.51 8.08 21.41
N GLN A 22 -7.38 7.11 21.70
CA GLN A 22 -7.03 5.95 22.50
C GLN A 22 -6.09 4.94 21.79
N HIS A 23 -5.89 5.05 20.48
CA HIS A 23 -5.05 4.13 19.71
C HIS A 23 -3.68 4.69 19.30
N TRP A 24 -3.34 5.91 19.68
CA TRP A 24 -2.11 6.59 19.25
C TRP A 24 -1.06 6.65 20.38
N SER A 25 -0.86 5.54 21.07
CA SER A 25 0.10 5.47 22.19
C SER A 25 1.50 5.01 21.74
N HIS A 26 2.16 5.77 20.84
CA HIS A 26 3.60 5.64 20.66
C HIS A 26 4.29 6.95 21.03
N PRO A 27 5.32 6.92 21.89
CA PRO A 27 6.13 8.10 22.14
C PRO A 27 6.90 8.42 20.85
N TYR A 28 6.58 9.56 20.22
CA TYR A 28 7.23 10.01 19.00
C TYR A 28 8.55 10.74 19.33
N PRO A 29 9.68 10.14 19.00
CA PRO A 29 10.94 10.88 19.01
C PRO A 29 11.10 11.59 17.67
N GLY A 30 10.48 12.75 17.46
CA GLY A 30 10.69 13.51 16.23
C GLY A 30 10.07 14.90 16.25
N SER A 31 10.79 15.86 15.70
CA SER A 31 10.34 17.24 15.49
C SER A 31 9.56 17.44 14.18
N HIS A 32 9.25 16.35 13.43
CA HIS A 32 8.72 16.41 12.06
C HIS A 32 7.38 15.69 11.91
N LEU A 33 6.67 15.97 10.81
CA LEU A 33 5.42 15.29 10.47
C LEU A 33 5.65 13.80 10.14
N GLN A 34 4.75 12.94 10.59
CA GLN A 34 4.76 11.50 10.32
C GLN A 34 3.40 11.04 9.77
N LEU A 35 3.42 9.98 8.98
CA LEU A 35 2.22 9.28 8.53
C LEU A 35 2.04 8.02 9.37
N ASN A 36 0.85 7.82 9.89
CA ASN A 36 0.53 6.73 10.80
C ASN A 36 -0.63 5.91 10.26
N VAL A 37 -0.62 4.61 10.58
CA VAL A 37 -1.67 3.66 10.21
C VAL A 37 -2.44 3.27 11.46
N ASP A 38 -3.76 3.43 11.43
CA ASP A 38 -4.65 2.92 12.46
C ASP A 38 -4.92 1.42 12.21
N PRO A 39 -4.40 0.53 13.06
CA PRO A 39 -4.53 -0.92 12.85
C PRO A 39 -5.97 -1.41 13.01
N SER A 40 -6.83 -0.67 13.73
CA SER A 40 -8.23 -1.06 13.92
C SER A 40 -9.09 -0.82 12.67
N ARG A 41 -8.65 0.07 11.79
CA ARG A 41 -9.33 0.46 10.55
C ARG A 41 -8.71 -0.14 9.31
N CYS A 42 -7.44 -0.56 9.38
CA CYS A 42 -6.73 -1.11 8.24
C CYS A 42 -7.19 -2.54 7.94
N VAL A 43 -7.61 -2.79 6.71
CA VAL A 43 -8.00 -4.13 6.23
C VAL A 43 -7.04 -4.68 5.17
N ALA A 44 -5.85 -4.10 5.05
CA ALA A 44 -4.81 -4.51 4.09
C ALA A 44 -5.30 -4.56 2.62
N CYS A 45 -6.17 -3.62 2.20
CA CYS A 45 -6.72 -3.57 0.84
C CYS A 45 -5.70 -3.11 -0.23
N LEU A 46 -4.51 -2.68 0.16
CA LEU A 46 -3.37 -2.26 -0.68
C LEU A 46 -3.63 -1.01 -1.54
N ALA A 47 -4.71 -0.27 -1.31
CA ALA A 47 -4.99 0.97 -2.04
C ALA A 47 -3.87 2.02 -1.85
N CYS A 48 -3.34 2.12 -0.63
CA CYS A 48 -2.22 3.00 -0.27
C CYS A 48 -0.89 2.56 -0.91
N VAL A 49 -0.63 1.25 -1.03
CA VAL A 49 0.57 0.73 -1.73
C VAL A 49 0.55 1.18 -3.19
N ARG A 50 -0.63 1.12 -3.83
CA ARG A 50 -0.79 1.45 -5.26
C ARG A 50 -0.44 2.87 -5.62
N VAL A 51 -0.66 3.82 -4.71
CA VAL A 51 -0.41 5.26 -4.94
C VAL A 51 0.94 5.71 -4.40
N CYS A 52 1.67 4.87 -3.68
CA CYS A 52 2.95 5.25 -3.10
C CYS A 52 4.03 5.37 -4.17
N PRO A 53 4.58 6.57 -4.44
CA PRO A 53 5.56 6.77 -5.50
C PRO A 53 6.92 6.14 -5.16
N THR A 54 7.16 5.87 -3.88
CA THR A 54 8.45 5.45 -3.34
C THR A 54 8.45 4.04 -2.76
N ASP A 55 7.36 3.27 -2.91
CA ASP A 55 7.18 1.94 -2.33
C ASP A 55 7.45 1.91 -0.80
N ALA A 56 7.11 3.01 -0.13
CA ALA A 56 7.30 3.15 1.31
C ALA A 56 6.25 2.40 2.15
N ILE A 57 5.22 1.84 1.52
CA ILE A 57 4.15 1.12 2.22
C ILE A 57 4.32 -0.36 1.96
N ALA A 58 4.53 -1.10 3.05
CA ALA A 58 4.75 -2.53 3.06
C ALA A 58 3.55 -3.28 3.65
N LEU A 59 3.32 -4.50 3.18
CA LEU A 59 2.53 -5.51 3.87
C LEU A 59 3.41 -6.75 4.00
N PRO A 60 4.18 -6.89 5.10
CA PRO A 60 5.04 -8.04 5.32
C PRO A 60 4.28 -9.37 5.25
N PRO A 61 4.95 -10.48 4.95
CA PRO A 61 4.34 -11.80 5.01
C PRO A 61 3.67 -12.02 6.39
N GLU A 62 2.45 -12.55 6.39
CA GLU A 62 1.61 -12.81 7.58
C GLU A 62 1.10 -11.55 8.32
N ALA A 63 1.50 -10.34 7.94
CA ALA A 63 0.95 -9.12 8.50
C ALA A 63 -0.52 -8.92 8.04
N ARG A 64 -1.33 -8.35 8.93
CA ARG A 64 -2.74 -8.02 8.65
C ARG A 64 -2.98 -6.52 8.46
N VAL A 65 -1.96 -5.73 8.69
CA VAL A 65 -1.98 -4.27 8.64
C VAL A 65 -0.76 -3.82 7.85
N VAL A 66 -0.92 -2.81 7.01
CA VAL A 66 0.22 -2.22 6.29
C VAL A 66 1.10 -1.41 7.25
N GLU A 67 2.37 -1.34 6.92
CA GLU A 67 3.38 -0.56 7.64
C GLU A 67 3.95 0.52 6.73
N ILE A 68 4.30 1.67 7.30
CA ILE A 68 5.00 2.73 6.59
C ILE A 68 6.48 2.64 6.92
N VAL A 69 7.30 2.38 5.92
CA VAL A 69 8.77 2.35 6.03
C VAL A 69 9.27 3.79 5.99
N ASP A 70 9.54 4.37 7.14
CA ASP A 70 9.86 5.80 7.31
C ASP A 70 11.08 6.24 6.48
N ALA A 71 12.12 5.39 6.39
CA ALA A 71 13.30 5.62 5.55
C ALA A 71 12.98 5.78 4.05
N ASN A 72 11.86 5.25 3.58
CA ASN A 72 11.41 5.35 2.19
C ASN A 72 10.33 6.41 2.00
N CYS A 73 9.71 6.87 3.09
CA CYS A 73 8.56 7.76 3.04
C CYS A 73 8.99 9.22 2.82
N ILE A 74 8.60 9.79 1.69
CA ILE A 74 8.83 11.20 1.34
C ILE A 74 7.72 12.13 1.87
N ARG A 75 6.78 11.62 2.64
CA ARG A 75 5.68 12.36 3.29
C ARG A 75 4.78 13.12 2.32
N CYS A 76 4.62 12.63 1.09
CA CYS A 76 3.74 13.25 0.09
C CYS A 76 2.25 13.21 0.45
N GLY A 77 1.82 12.34 1.38
CA GLY A 77 0.44 12.22 1.83
C GLY A 77 -0.52 11.53 0.87
N GLU A 78 -0.10 11.09 -0.33
CA GLU A 78 -0.98 10.48 -1.34
C GLU A 78 -1.73 9.24 -0.83
N CYS A 79 -1.20 8.55 0.16
CA CYS A 79 -1.83 7.38 0.78
C CYS A 79 -3.06 7.75 1.64
N ILE A 80 -3.18 9.01 2.12
CA ILE A 80 -4.30 9.47 2.95
C ILE A 80 -5.63 9.40 2.17
N PRO A 81 -5.81 10.14 1.06
CA PRO A 81 -7.06 10.10 0.30
C PRO A 81 -7.26 8.78 -0.45
N ALA A 82 -6.21 7.99 -0.64
CA ALA A 82 -6.32 6.69 -1.29
C ALA A 82 -6.89 5.61 -0.36
N CYS A 83 -6.90 5.83 0.96
CA CYS A 83 -7.39 4.85 1.92
C CYS A 83 -8.92 4.95 2.09
N PRO A 84 -9.73 3.99 1.56
CA PRO A 84 -11.18 4.05 1.67
C PRO A 84 -11.68 3.81 3.11
N HIS A 85 -10.80 3.29 3.98
CA HIS A 85 -11.11 3.02 5.38
C HIS A 85 -10.64 4.14 6.32
N VAL A 86 -10.08 5.24 5.77
CA VAL A 86 -9.55 6.37 6.55
C VAL A 86 -8.61 5.88 7.68
N ALA A 87 -7.79 4.87 7.36
CA ALA A 87 -6.86 4.27 8.31
C ALA A 87 -5.49 4.99 8.34
N ILE A 88 -5.23 5.95 7.44
CA ILE A 88 -3.96 6.66 7.36
C ILE A 88 -4.19 8.14 7.63
N ALA A 89 -3.40 8.68 8.55
CA ALA A 89 -3.42 10.09 8.89
C ALA A 89 -2.00 10.64 9.08
N ALA A 90 -1.85 11.94 8.87
CA ALA A 90 -0.65 12.66 9.25
C ALA A 90 -0.78 13.18 10.68
N SER A 91 0.28 13.11 11.45
CA SER A 91 0.40 13.75 12.76
C SER A 91 1.77 14.39 12.92
N GLY A 92 1.85 15.37 13.79
CA GLY A 92 3.08 16.05 14.16
C GLY A 92 3.44 15.87 15.62
N ALA A 93 4.36 16.71 16.09
CA ALA A 93 4.89 16.69 17.45
C ALA A 93 4.00 17.52 18.39
N LEU A 94 2.71 17.14 18.54
CA LEU A 94 1.74 17.87 19.37
C LEU A 94 2.21 18.01 20.82
N ASP A 95 2.71 16.94 21.44
CA ASP A 95 3.17 16.97 22.84
C ASP A 95 4.32 17.95 23.05
N ARG A 96 5.22 18.03 22.07
CA ARG A 96 6.34 18.99 22.09
C ARG A 96 5.83 20.44 21.97
N ALA A 97 4.87 20.66 21.07
CA ALA A 97 4.25 21.97 20.90
C ALA A 97 3.48 22.42 22.16
N VAL A 98 2.76 21.51 22.82
CA VAL A 98 2.10 21.75 24.11
C VAL A 98 3.15 22.16 25.16
N ALA A 99 4.24 21.41 25.29
CA ALA A 99 5.30 21.72 26.25
C ALA A 99 5.94 23.09 26.00
N ILE A 100 6.14 23.48 24.72
CA ILE A 100 6.64 24.80 24.33
C ILE A 100 5.63 25.90 24.72
N ALA A 101 4.34 25.71 24.45
CA ALA A 101 3.31 26.65 24.79
C ALA A 101 3.15 26.84 26.32
N GLU A 102 3.37 25.80 27.11
CA GLU A 102 3.32 25.81 28.58
C GLU A 102 4.59 26.42 29.22
N GLY A 103 5.74 26.19 28.60
CA GLY A 103 7.06 26.59 29.14
C GLY A 103 7.38 28.10 29.05
N GLY A 104 6.41 28.95 28.81
CA GLY A 104 6.60 30.40 28.67
C GLY A 104 6.47 30.91 27.23
N GLY A 105 6.05 30.02 26.32
CA GLY A 105 5.67 30.29 24.96
C GLY A 105 6.84 30.57 24.01
N GLY A 106 6.95 29.73 22.99
CA GLY A 106 7.83 29.95 21.85
C GLY A 106 7.15 30.78 20.75
N ALA A 107 7.73 30.75 19.56
CA ALA A 107 7.11 31.25 18.34
C ALA A 107 6.38 30.11 17.61
N LEU A 108 5.27 30.47 16.98
CA LEU A 108 4.54 29.58 16.07
C LEU A 108 4.55 30.20 14.68
N ILE A 109 5.02 29.44 13.69
CA ILE A 109 4.94 29.79 12.27
C ILE A 109 3.70 29.10 11.70
N LEU A 110 2.70 29.85 11.28
CA LEU A 110 1.45 29.36 10.74
C LEU A 110 1.46 29.47 9.21
N SER A 111 1.40 28.35 8.51
CA SER A 111 1.27 28.35 7.03
C SER A 111 0.00 29.12 6.61
N PRO A 112 0.04 29.89 5.51
CA PRO A 112 -1.13 30.59 4.96
C PRO A 112 -2.33 29.67 4.69
N ASP A 113 -2.11 28.40 4.43
CA ASP A 113 -3.17 27.39 4.20
C ASP A 113 -4.12 27.22 5.39
N ALA A 114 -3.72 27.66 6.59
CA ALA A 114 -4.57 27.69 7.78
C ALA A 114 -5.88 28.46 7.53
N ALA A 115 -5.86 29.52 6.74
CA ALA A 115 -7.04 30.30 6.38
C ALA A 115 -8.13 29.45 5.70
N ALA A 116 -7.72 28.49 4.87
CA ALA A 116 -8.66 27.58 4.22
C ALA A 116 -9.09 26.42 5.11
N TRP A 117 -8.21 25.94 5.98
CA TRP A 117 -8.52 24.84 6.89
C TRP A 117 -9.55 25.25 7.96
N PHE A 118 -9.31 26.39 8.59
CA PHE A 118 -10.12 26.86 9.72
C PHE A 118 -11.37 27.66 9.32
N HIS A 119 -11.63 27.82 8.01
CA HIS A 119 -12.87 28.48 7.58
C HIS A 119 -14.10 27.82 8.23
N PRO A 120 -15.08 28.59 8.79
CA PRO A 120 -15.32 30.03 8.61
C PRO A 120 -14.55 30.99 9.56
N ALA A 121 -13.71 30.48 10.47
CA ALA A 121 -12.88 31.36 11.27
C ALA A 121 -11.93 32.19 10.38
N THR A 122 -11.79 33.48 10.71
CA THR A 122 -10.88 34.34 9.95
C THR A 122 -9.42 34.09 10.33
N PRO A 123 -8.44 34.46 9.50
CA PRO A 123 -7.02 34.33 9.84
C PRO A 123 -6.67 35.00 11.17
N GLU A 124 -7.29 36.16 11.47
CA GLU A 124 -7.12 36.88 12.72
C GLU A 124 -7.60 36.06 13.92
N GLN A 125 -8.75 35.40 13.80
CA GLN A 125 -9.28 34.53 14.85
C GLN A 125 -8.36 33.35 15.11
N VAL A 126 -7.79 32.73 14.06
CA VAL A 126 -6.84 31.62 14.19
C VAL A 126 -5.55 32.09 14.88
N ILE A 127 -5.00 33.23 14.47
CA ILE A 127 -3.79 33.82 15.08
C ILE A 127 -4.04 34.17 16.56
N ASN A 128 -5.17 34.79 16.87
CA ASN A 128 -5.57 35.08 18.26
C ASN A 128 -5.75 33.79 19.06
N GLY A 129 -6.29 32.73 18.44
CA GLY A 129 -6.38 31.39 19.01
C GLY A 129 -5.01 30.82 19.37
N CYS A 130 -4.01 31.00 18.51
CA CYS A 130 -2.63 30.55 18.79
C CYS A 130 -2.04 31.31 20.00
N TYR A 131 -2.27 32.62 20.11
CA TYR A 131 -1.87 33.37 21.31
C TYR A 131 -2.61 32.85 22.57
N ALA A 132 -3.91 32.61 22.47
CA ALA A 132 -4.69 32.07 23.58
C ALA A 132 -4.23 30.65 23.97
N ALA A 133 -3.78 29.84 23.02
CA ALA A 133 -3.22 28.51 23.26
C ALA A 133 -1.88 28.53 24.02
N GLY A 134 -1.20 29.71 24.12
CA GLY A 134 0.00 29.89 24.94
C GLY A 134 1.26 30.29 24.19
N PHE A 135 1.22 30.44 22.86
CA PHE A 135 2.36 30.95 22.11
C PHE A 135 2.56 32.44 22.37
N ARG A 136 3.85 32.85 22.48
CA ARG A 136 4.22 34.24 22.74
C ARG A 136 4.28 35.06 21.45
N HIS A 137 4.71 34.42 20.38
CA HIS A 137 4.83 35.01 19.06
C HIS A 137 4.14 34.11 18.04
N VAL A 138 3.43 34.70 17.10
CA VAL A 138 2.80 34.00 15.99
C VAL A 138 3.18 34.68 14.71
N SER A 139 3.79 33.94 13.78
CA SER A 139 4.18 34.38 12.46
C SER A 139 3.33 33.69 11.38
N ARG A 140 3.13 34.35 10.25
CA ARG A 140 2.47 33.80 9.06
C ARG A 140 3.46 33.20 8.03
N GLY A 141 4.76 33.21 8.35
CA GLY A 141 5.80 32.67 7.46
C GLY A 141 6.14 33.58 6.26
N VAL A 142 5.64 34.80 6.25
CA VAL A 142 5.76 35.72 5.12
C VAL A 142 7.19 36.19 4.88
N VAL A 143 7.94 36.41 5.94
CA VAL A 143 9.33 36.89 5.84
C VAL A 143 10.22 35.84 5.25
N GLY A 144 10.02 34.59 5.66
CA GLY A 144 10.75 33.44 5.10
C GLY A 144 10.49 33.27 3.60
N ASP A 145 9.24 33.43 3.16
CA ASP A 145 8.88 33.39 1.74
C ASP A 145 9.61 34.51 0.98
N GLU A 146 9.63 35.76 1.50
CA GLU A 146 10.30 36.90 0.85
C GLU A 146 11.81 36.72 0.81
N LEU A 147 12.45 36.29 1.90
CA LEU A 147 13.90 36.04 1.95
C LEU A 147 14.33 34.98 0.92
N VAL A 148 13.57 33.89 0.83
CA VAL A 148 13.79 32.84 -0.14
C VAL A 148 13.58 33.36 -1.57
N ALA A 149 12.54 34.18 -1.79
CA ALA A 149 12.26 34.77 -3.09
C ALA A 149 13.39 35.68 -3.57
N GLN A 150 13.94 36.48 -2.69
CA GLN A 150 15.09 37.37 -3.01
C GLN A 150 16.32 36.54 -3.43
N GLU A 151 16.59 35.41 -2.75
CA GLU A 151 17.71 34.56 -3.13
C GLU A 151 17.46 33.85 -4.46
N TYR A 152 16.24 33.39 -4.73
CA TYR A 152 15.90 32.85 -6.05
C TYR A 152 16.05 33.89 -7.16
N LEU A 153 15.65 35.12 -6.92
CA LEU A 153 15.82 36.20 -7.89
C LEU A 153 17.30 36.45 -8.17
N ARG A 154 18.13 36.49 -7.12
CA ARG A 154 19.59 36.63 -7.24
C ARG A 154 20.21 35.50 -8.09
N LEU A 155 19.80 34.25 -7.81
CA LEU A 155 20.26 33.08 -8.60
C LEU A 155 19.72 33.08 -10.03
N TRP A 156 18.53 33.64 -10.24
CA TRP A 156 17.95 33.81 -11.58
C TRP A 156 18.72 34.81 -12.43
N GLU A 157 19.18 35.85 -11.83
CA GLU A 157 19.95 36.92 -12.50
C GLU A 157 21.42 36.54 -12.73
N ASP A 158 21.93 35.55 -12.03
CA ASP A 158 23.32 35.10 -12.13
C ASP A 158 23.52 34.20 -13.38
N PRO A 159 24.33 34.68 -14.36
CA PRO A 159 24.54 33.96 -15.61
C PRO A 159 25.36 32.67 -15.47
N ASP A 160 26.09 32.50 -14.37
CA ASP A 160 26.95 31.33 -14.13
C ASP A 160 26.14 30.08 -13.76
N TRP A 161 24.87 30.24 -13.39
CA TRP A 161 23.96 29.14 -13.13
C TRP A 161 23.25 28.70 -14.42
N GLY A 162 23.46 27.43 -14.80
CA GLY A 162 22.68 26.75 -15.84
C GLY A 162 21.33 26.29 -15.33
N THR A 163 21.09 24.96 -15.35
CA THR A 163 19.85 24.37 -14.80
C THR A 163 19.80 24.50 -13.28
N LEU A 164 18.73 25.08 -12.77
CA LEU A 164 18.41 25.17 -11.35
C LEU A 164 17.05 24.54 -11.07
N VAL A 165 16.99 23.63 -10.12
CA VAL A 165 15.75 22.98 -9.68
C VAL A 165 15.31 23.61 -8.36
N ARG A 166 14.05 24.03 -8.28
CA ARG A 166 13.47 24.59 -7.04
C ARG A 166 13.62 23.60 -5.88
N SER A 167 14.09 24.09 -4.74
CA SER A 167 14.40 23.30 -3.53
C SER A 167 13.46 23.55 -2.35
N THR A 168 12.40 24.36 -2.53
CA THR A 168 11.50 24.76 -1.43
C THR A 168 10.30 23.84 -1.21
N ASP A 169 10.10 22.82 -2.03
CA ASP A 169 9.12 21.76 -1.77
C ASP A 169 9.82 20.56 -1.07
N PRO A 170 9.55 20.30 0.23
CA PRO A 170 10.23 19.26 0.98
C PRO A 170 10.01 17.84 0.41
N VAL A 171 8.85 17.60 -0.20
CA VAL A 171 8.51 16.31 -0.81
C VAL A 171 9.33 16.09 -2.07
N VAL A 172 9.50 17.14 -2.89
CA VAL A 172 10.33 17.09 -4.10
C VAL A 172 11.80 16.87 -3.72
N VAL A 173 12.32 17.61 -2.75
CA VAL A 173 13.70 17.45 -2.28
C VAL A 173 13.91 16.02 -1.74
N ALA A 174 12.99 15.51 -0.93
CA ALA A 174 13.07 14.13 -0.42
C ALA A 174 13.02 13.10 -1.56
N ALA A 175 12.20 13.32 -2.58
CA ALA A 175 12.13 12.43 -3.74
C ALA A 175 13.43 12.48 -4.57
N ILE A 176 14.00 13.65 -4.78
CA ILE A 176 15.27 13.84 -5.50
C ILE A 176 16.41 13.18 -4.74
N THR A 177 16.60 13.51 -3.47
CA THR A 177 17.72 12.97 -2.69
C THR A 177 17.66 11.45 -2.53
N ALA A 178 16.46 10.88 -2.44
CA ALA A 178 16.26 9.44 -2.24
C ALA A 178 16.23 8.61 -3.53
N HIS A 179 15.73 9.18 -4.65
CA HIS A 179 15.45 8.40 -5.87
C HIS A 179 16.15 8.92 -7.14
N HIS A 180 16.54 10.20 -7.13
CA HIS A 180 17.13 10.87 -8.27
C HIS A 180 18.38 11.63 -7.85
N PRO A 181 19.39 10.94 -7.25
CA PRO A 181 20.59 11.60 -6.73
C PRO A 181 21.35 12.39 -7.81
N GLU A 182 21.16 12.03 -9.08
CA GLU A 182 21.68 12.78 -10.22
C GLU A 182 21.15 14.20 -10.35
N LEU A 183 19.99 14.49 -9.73
CA LEU A 183 19.41 15.85 -9.69
C LEU A 183 19.89 16.68 -8.49
N VAL A 184 20.52 16.08 -7.49
CA VAL A 184 20.98 16.80 -6.28
C VAL A 184 21.90 18.00 -6.61
N PRO A 185 22.86 17.87 -7.56
CA PRO A 185 23.72 19.01 -7.93
C PRO A 185 22.99 20.21 -8.57
N TYR A 186 21.76 19.98 -9.02
CA TYR A 186 20.94 21.01 -9.67
C TYR A 186 19.91 21.64 -8.72
N LEU A 187 19.77 21.12 -7.49
CA LEU A 187 18.92 21.75 -6.48
C LEU A 187 19.49 23.14 -6.16
N ALA A 188 18.65 24.17 -6.25
CA ALA A 188 19.03 25.50 -5.86
C ALA A 188 19.48 25.50 -4.38
N PRO A 189 20.61 26.12 -4.03
CA PRO A 189 21.15 26.08 -2.67
C PRO A 189 20.38 27.04 -1.74
N VAL A 190 19.05 26.88 -1.67
CA VAL A 190 18.12 27.75 -0.93
C VAL A 190 17.31 26.89 0.03
N THR A 191 17.23 27.35 1.28
CA THR A 191 16.51 26.67 2.35
C THR A 191 14.99 26.79 2.20
N TYR A 192 14.24 26.04 3.02
CA TYR A 192 12.78 26.12 3.06
C TYR A 192 12.33 27.45 3.68
N PRO A 193 11.23 28.05 3.21
CA PRO A 193 10.70 29.29 3.76
C PRO A 193 10.46 29.25 5.27
N CYS A 194 9.92 28.17 5.80
CA CYS A 194 9.69 28.03 7.25
C CYS A 194 11.01 28.00 8.06
N VAL A 195 12.09 27.51 7.47
CA VAL A 195 13.42 27.51 8.08
C VAL A 195 14.00 28.94 8.06
N ALA A 196 13.90 29.65 6.92
CA ALA A 196 14.29 31.04 6.82
C ALA A 196 13.51 31.91 7.82
N GLU A 197 12.20 31.67 7.96
CA GLU A 197 11.37 32.37 8.97
C GLU A 197 11.82 32.05 10.40
N ALA A 198 12.15 30.80 10.71
CA ALA A 198 12.63 30.42 12.03
C ALA A 198 13.98 31.12 12.37
N ARG A 199 14.90 31.17 11.41
CA ARG A 199 16.17 31.92 11.55
C ARG A 199 15.93 33.39 11.77
N PHE A 200 15.01 34.00 10.99
CA PHE A 200 14.62 35.39 11.17
C PHE A 200 14.04 35.65 12.57
N LEU A 201 13.12 34.82 13.03
CA LEU A 201 12.52 35.00 14.36
C LEU A 201 13.55 34.84 15.48
N ARG A 202 14.51 33.93 15.35
CA ARG A 202 15.60 33.78 16.34
C ARG A 202 16.54 34.98 16.33
N ASN A 203 16.87 35.53 15.17
CA ASN A 203 17.68 36.74 15.09
C ASN A 203 16.97 37.94 15.74
N LEU A 204 15.65 38.05 15.55
CA LEU A 204 14.86 39.18 16.07
C LEU A 204 14.54 39.03 17.57
N LEU A 205 14.24 37.82 18.06
CA LEU A 205 13.64 37.58 19.37
C LEU A 205 14.58 36.85 20.34
N GLY A 206 15.71 36.34 19.85
CA GLY A 206 16.73 35.64 20.61
C GLY A 206 17.00 34.22 20.11
N GLU A 207 18.25 33.83 20.06
CA GLU A 207 18.76 32.58 19.46
C GLU A 207 18.15 31.28 20.06
N ARG A 208 17.73 31.32 21.32
CA ARG A 208 17.16 30.16 22.03
C ARG A 208 15.63 30.07 21.94
N LEU A 209 15.02 30.89 21.09
CA LEU A 209 13.56 30.87 20.91
C LEU A 209 13.11 29.53 20.35
N PRO A 210 12.26 28.77 21.06
CA PRO A 210 11.66 27.58 20.49
C PRO A 210 10.67 27.93 19.36
N VAL A 211 10.76 27.25 18.23
CA VAL A 211 9.94 27.51 17.04
C VAL A 211 9.14 26.28 16.66
N VAL A 212 7.83 26.47 16.56
CA VAL A 212 6.86 25.46 16.12
C VAL A 212 6.32 25.84 14.74
N TYR A 213 6.36 24.93 13.78
CA TYR A 213 5.75 25.12 12.48
C TYR A 213 4.41 24.39 12.39
N VAL A 214 3.41 25.05 11.79
CA VAL A 214 2.10 24.45 11.51
C VAL A 214 1.78 24.59 10.04
N GLY A 215 1.64 23.44 9.34
CA GLY A 215 1.37 23.45 7.91
C GLY A 215 1.29 22.06 7.29
N THR A 216 1.20 22.03 5.95
CA THR A 216 1.05 20.79 5.17
C THR A 216 2.39 20.21 4.70
N GLY A 217 3.41 21.04 4.53
CA GLY A 217 4.71 20.70 3.94
C GLY A 217 5.86 21.03 4.88
N ALA A 218 5.95 20.36 6.05
CA ALA A 218 7.13 20.50 6.88
C ALA A 218 8.31 19.74 6.28
N PRO A 219 9.52 20.32 6.23
CA PRO A 219 10.72 19.58 5.88
C PRO A 219 10.92 18.41 6.84
N GLY A 220 11.77 17.47 6.48
CA GLY A 220 12.24 16.45 7.40
C GLY A 220 12.85 17.06 8.66
N LYS A 221 13.62 16.29 9.40
CA LYS A 221 14.30 16.81 10.60
C LYS A 221 15.23 17.97 10.21
N VAL A 222 14.93 19.16 10.73
CA VAL A 222 15.77 20.36 10.63
C VAL A 222 15.93 20.95 12.03
N ASP A 223 17.13 21.44 12.32
CA ASP A 223 17.48 21.92 13.68
C ASP A 223 16.80 23.25 14.02
N GLU A 224 16.33 23.98 13.02
CA GLU A 224 15.65 25.25 13.18
C GLU A 224 14.21 25.15 13.66
N LEU A 225 13.59 23.95 13.57
CA LEU A 225 12.22 23.73 14.01
C LEU A 225 12.20 22.76 15.19
N ASP A 226 11.75 23.24 16.34
CA ASP A 226 11.63 22.42 17.56
C ASP A 226 10.46 21.44 17.50
N ALA A 227 9.41 21.80 16.74
CA ALA A 227 8.27 20.94 16.45
C ALA A 227 7.60 21.32 15.13
N ALA A 228 7.01 20.35 14.45
CA ALA A 228 6.10 20.58 13.34
C ALA A 228 4.77 19.90 13.61
N MET A 229 3.66 20.57 13.27
CA MET A 229 2.29 20.10 13.47
C MET A 229 1.50 20.19 12.16
N THR A 230 0.47 19.35 12.04
CA THR A 230 -0.60 19.51 11.06
C THR A 230 -1.64 20.52 11.57
N PHE A 231 -2.54 20.98 10.69
CA PHE A 231 -3.70 21.77 11.13
C PHE A 231 -4.63 20.98 12.05
N ALA A 232 -4.76 19.67 11.85
CA ALA A 232 -5.51 18.80 12.74
C ALA A 232 -4.89 18.71 14.15
N ASP A 233 -3.55 18.76 14.25
CA ASP A 233 -2.88 18.84 15.55
C ASP A 233 -3.11 20.19 16.21
N LEU A 234 -3.17 21.27 15.43
CA LEU A 234 -3.51 22.60 15.96
C LEU A 234 -4.96 22.66 16.48
N GLU A 235 -5.92 22.03 15.80
CA GLU A 235 -7.28 21.88 16.32
C GLU A 235 -7.30 21.13 17.66
N ARG A 236 -6.51 20.05 17.77
CA ARG A 236 -6.36 19.30 19.02
C ARG A 236 -5.74 20.16 20.11
N LEU A 237 -4.74 20.96 19.78
CA LEU A 237 -4.13 21.92 20.72
C LEU A 237 -5.19 22.93 21.20
N PHE A 238 -5.99 23.50 20.31
CA PHE A 238 -7.08 24.39 20.67
C PHE A 238 -8.09 23.70 21.61
N ALA A 239 -8.47 22.49 21.30
CA ALA A 239 -9.37 21.71 22.17
C ALA A 239 -8.75 21.44 23.55
N LEU A 240 -7.46 21.07 23.62
CA LEU A 240 -6.74 20.86 24.89
C LEU A 240 -6.61 22.12 25.73
N ARG A 241 -6.55 23.29 25.09
CA ARG A 241 -6.40 24.60 25.74
C ARG A 241 -7.73 25.33 25.89
N GLU A 242 -8.87 24.65 25.59
CA GLU A 242 -10.21 25.21 25.65
C GLU A 242 -10.38 26.49 24.80
N VAL A 243 -9.60 26.62 23.72
CA VAL A 243 -9.68 27.75 22.78
C VAL A 243 -10.81 27.50 21.80
N ARG A 244 -11.74 28.45 21.70
CA ARG A 244 -12.86 28.45 20.74
C ARG A 244 -12.69 29.59 19.76
N LEU A 245 -12.45 29.28 18.50
CA LEU A 245 -12.14 30.28 17.48
C LEU A 245 -13.28 31.27 17.25
N GLU A 246 -14.54 30.81 17.37
CA GLU A 246 -15.72 31.65 17.26
C GLU A 246 -15.79 32.78 18.33
N HIS A 247 -15.09 32.60 19.44
CA HIS A 247 -15.01 33.59 20.51
C HIS A 247 -13.76 34.49 20.39
N MET A 248 -12.87 34.23 19.44
CA MET A 248 -11.68 35.05 19.21
C MET A 248 -12.05 36.31 18.42
N PRO A 249 -11.39 37.45 18.72
CA PRO A 249 -11.58 38.65 17.94
C PRO A 249 -11.24 38.46 16.47
N ALA A 250 -12.07 38.96 15.56
CA ALA A 250 -11.81 38.99 14.12
C ALA A 250 -10.86 40.12 13.66
N THR A 251 -10.19 40.76 14.63
CA THR A 251 -9.14 41.75 14.42
C THR A 251 -7.90 41.31 15.18
N PHE A 252 -6.73 41.68 14.74
CA PHE A 252 -5.52 41.34 15.46
C PHE A 252 -5.47 41.97 16.84
N THR A 253 -5.38 41.17 17.90
CA THR A 253 -5.12 41.67 19.26
C THR A 253 -3.65 42.06 19.47
N ARG A 254 -2.78 41.39 18.70
CA ARG A 254 -1.37 41.75 18.55
C ARG A 254 -1.09 41.74 17.07
N VAL A 255 -0.56 42.86 16.54
CA VAL A 255 -0.18 42.96 15.14
C VAL A 255 1.01 42.03 14.93
N PRO A 256 0.91 40.99 14.07
CA PRO A 256 2.06 40.19 13.70
C PRO A 256 3.15 41.12 13.12
N ALA A 257 4.42 40.83 13.43
CA ALA A 257 5.54 41.64 12.93
C ALA A 257 5.60 41.72 11.40
N GLU A 258 4.83 40.88 10.73
CA GLU A 258 4.84 40.66 9.30
C GLU A 258 3.58 41.17 8.57
N MET A 259 2.94 42.22 9.01
CA MET A 259 1.93 42.86 8.15
C MET A 259 2.62 43.43 6.91
N ARG A 260 2.86 42.56 5.91
CA ARG A 260 3.66 42.86 4.74
C ARG A 260 2.98 42.54 3.44
N ARG A 261 3.43 43.22 2.50
CA ARG A 261 3.15 43.21 1.08
C ARG A 261 4.07 42.20 0.41
N HIS A 262 3.51 41.29 -0.33
CA HIS A 262 4.26 40.17 -0.88
C HIS A 262 4.78 40.45 -2.28
N ALA A 263 6.10 40.29 -2.48
CA ALA A 263 6.72 40.17 -3.80
C ALA A 263 6.89 38.68 -4.22
N SER A 264 6.43 37.74 -3.39
CA SER A 264 6.52 36.31 -3.64
C SER A 264 5.14 35.63 -3.67
N VAL A 265 5.06 34.45 -4.29
CA VAL A 265 3.97 33.52 -4.12
C VAL A 265 4.31 32.49 -3.03
N ALA A 266 3.29 31.85 -2.47
CA ALA A 266 3.49 30.85 -1.43
C ALA A 266 4.56 29.81 -1.82
N GLY A 267 5.50 29.55 -0.89
CA GLY A 267 6.67 28.71 -1.13
C GLY A 267 7.87 29.46 -1.70
N GLY A 268 7.91 30.81 -1.58
CA GLY A 268 9.08 31.61 -1.83
C GLY A 268 9.50 31.77 -3.29
N LEU A 269 8.59 31.52 -4.26
CA LEU A 269 8.93 31.83 -5.66
C LEU A 269 8.66 33.28 -5.97
N PRO A 270 9.65 34.07 -6.55
CA PRO A 270 9.43 35.44 -6.90
C PRO A 270 8.28 35.65 -7.87
N LEU A 271 7.40 36.60 -7.57
CA LEU A 271 6.26 36.90 -8.44
C LEU A 271 6.73 37.33 -9.82
N GLU A 272 7.84 38.05 -9.89
CA GLU A 272 8.45 38.51 -11.14
C GLU A 272 8.80 37.37 -12.07
N MET A 273 9.38 36.26 -11.55
CA MET A 273 9.67 35.07 -12.34
C MET A 273 8.40 34.40 -12.87
N VAL A 274 7.31 34.44 -12.12
CA VAL A 274 6.02 33.83 -12.52
C VAL A 274 5.31 34.67 -13.59
N VAL A 275 5.38 36.00 -13.47
CA VAL A 275 4.68 36.93 -14.39
C VAL A 275 5.46 37.16 -15.67
N SER A 276 6.77 37.30 -15.61
CA SER A 276 7.61 37.58 -16.78
C SER A 276 7.84 36.36 -17.66
N GLY A 277 7.65 35.16 -17.10
CA GLY A 277 7.61 33.86 -17.84
C GLY A 277 8.80 33.51 -18.73
N SER A 278 9.55 34.52 -19.13
CA SER A 278 10.77 34.45 -19.91
C SER A 278 11.35 35.85 -20.01
N SER A 279 12.25 36.22 -19.11
CA SER A 279 13.16 37.32 -19.43
C SER A 279 14.13 36.84 -20.52
N GLU A 280 14.59 37.75 -21.34
CA GLU A 280 15.54 37.49 -22.43
C GLU A 280 16.72 36.62 -21.91
N GLY A 281 16.72 35.35 -22.29
CA GLY A 281 17.81 34.42 -22.08
C GLY A 281 17.60 33.22 -21.14
N ARG A 282 16.66 33.24 -20.21
CA ARG A 282 16.39 32.11 -19.32
C ARG A 282 14.96 31.57 -19.46
N ARG A 283 14.83 30.24 -19.37
CA ARG A 283 13.54 29.55 -19.45
C ARG A 283 13.06 29.19 -18.05
N LEU A 284 11.78 29.43 -17.77
CA LEU A 284 11.08 28.90 -16.62
C LEU A 284 10.30 27.66 -17.05
N LEU A 285 10.72 26.49 -16.58
CA LEU A 285 10.02 25.21 -16.78
C LEU A 285 9.18 24.90 -15.56
N THR A 286 7.87 24.76 -15.74
CA THR A 286 6.97 24.41 -14.65
C THR A 286 6.61 22.92 -14.70
N VAL A 287 6.89 22.18 -13.60
CA VAL A 287 6.59 20.77 -13.42
C VAL A 287 5.66 20.60 -12.20
N ARG A 288 4.58 19.86 -12.35
CA ARG A 288 3.64 19.57 -11.27
C ARG A 288 3.51 18.07 -11.08
N GLY A 289 3.73 17.60 -9.86
CA GLY A 289 3.79 16.19 -9.52
C GLY A 289 5.19 15.60 -9.65
N LEU A 290 5.38 14.42 -9.07
CA LEU A 290 6.67 13.72 -9.04
C LEU A 290 6.93 12.90 -10.30
N ASP A 291 5.92 12.67 -11.14
CA ASP A 291 6.02 11.84 -12.35
C ASP A 291 6.98 12.43 -13.39
N GLY A 292 7.24 13.73 -13.32
CA GLY A 292 8.20 14.42 -14.19
C GLY A 292 9.68 14.20 -13.83
N LEU A 293 9.98 13.76 -12.60
CA LEU A 293 11.36 13.61 -12.11
C LEU A 293 12.24 12.68 -12.95
N PRO A 294 11.80 11.49 -13.38
CA PRO A 294 12.62 10.61 -14.22
C PRO A 294 12.98 11.23 -15.58
N ALA A 295 12.06 12.01 -16.17
CA ALA A 295 12.33 12.70 -17.44
C ALA A 295 13.30 13.87 -17.24
N LEU A 296 13.14 14.64 -16.16
CA LEU A 296 14.02 15.72 -15.76
C LEU A 296 15.45 15.19 -15.50
N ALA A 297 15.58 14.11 -14.73
CA ALA A 297 16.85 13.47 -14.44
C ALA A 297 17.56 13.03 -15.73
N ARG A 298 16.85 12.42 -16.67
CA ARG A 298 17.40 12.04 -17.97
C ARG A 298 17.87 13.25 -18.75
N ALA A 299 17.07 14.31 -18.83
CA ALA A 299 17.39 15.51 -19.61
C ALA A 299 18.71 16.15 -19.14
N VAL A 300 18.90 16.31 -17.82
CA VAL A 300 20.12 16.96 -17.31
C VAL A 300 21.33 16.03 -17.26
N SER A 301 21.18 14.77 -16.89
CA SER A 301 22.29 13.84 -16.68
C SER A 301 22.73 13.10 -17.96
N HIS A 302 21.80 12.76 -18.84
CA HIS A 302 22.05 11.96 -20.03
C HIS A 302 22.12 12.84 -21.28
N ASP A 303 21.10 13.65 -21.51
CA ASP A 303 21.00 14.51 -22.70
C ASP A 303 21.76 15.83 -22.54
N ARG A 304 22.21 16.16 -21.34
CA ARG A 304 22.97 17.39 -20.97
C ARG A 304 22.30 18.67 -21.44
N VAL A 305 20.97 18.71 -21.34
CA VAL A 305 20.18 19.87 -21.73
C VAL A 305 20.15 20.88 -20.58
N ASP A 306 20.44 22.13 -20.89
CA ASP A 306 20.18 23.23 -19.99
C ASP A 306 18.69 23.57 -20.02
N LEU A 307 18.02 23.37 -18.88
CA LEU A 307 16.57 23.56 -18.72
C LEU A 307 16.22 24.95 -18.14
N GLY A 308 17.22 25.75 -17.76
CA GLY A 308 16.99 26.98 -17.05
C GLY A 308 16.48 26.73 -15.63
N PHE A 309 15.52 27.54 -15.16
CA PHE A 309 14.93 27.36 -13.83
C PHE A 309 13.74 26.40 -13.90
N VAL A 310 13.79 25.35 -13.09
CA VAL A 310 12.73 24.35 -13.00
C VAL A 310 11.91 24.56 -11.73
N ASP A 311 10.71 25.17 -11.89
CA ASP A 311 9.71 25.28 -10.82
C ASP A 311 8.96 23.97 -10.70
N ILE A 312 9.41 23.09 -9.81
CA ILE A 312 8.79 21.82 -9.54
C ILE A 312 8.14 21.80 -8.16
N THR A 313 6.89 21.30 -8.11
CA THR A 313 6.17 21.07 -6.85
C THR A 313 5.55 19.69 -6.86
N SER A 314 5.50 19.04 -5.69
CA SER A 314 4.92 17.68 -5.53
C SER A 314 3.43 17.62 -5.85
N HIS A 315 2.71 18.74 -5.66
CA HIS A 315 1.28 18.88 -5.89
C HIS A 315 0.98 20.17 -6.67
N HIS A 316 -0.26 20.34 -7.09
CA HIS A 316 -0.73 21.57 -7.75
C HIS A 316 -0.92 22.75 -6.76
N GLY A 317 0.14 23.10 -6.02
CA GLY A 317 0.13 24.09 -4.94
C GLY A 317 -0.26 23.50 -3.59
N SER A 318 -0.06 24.26 -2.50
CA SER A 318 -0.32 23.86 -1.13
C SER A 318 -1.77 23.43 -0.88
N ALA A 319 -2.74 24.11 -1.51
CA ALA A 319 -4.15 23.77 -1.45
C ALA A 319 -4.49 22.35 -1.98
N ALA A 320 -3.61 21.78 -2.80
CA ALA A 320 -3.79 20.45 -3.35
C ALA A 320 -3.09 19.35 -2.52
N HIS A 321 -2.32 19.75 -1.50
CA HIS A 321 -1.63 18.80 -0.64
C HIS A 321 -2.64 17.93 0.13
N PRO A 322 -2.48 16.58 0.16
CA PRO A 322 -3.45 15.68 0.80
C PRO A 322 -3.67 15.94 2.31
N VAL A 323 -2.66 16.44 3.01
CA VAL A 323 -2.75 16.81 4.43
C VAL A 323 -3.61 18.08 4.65
N ALA A 324 -3.81 18.91 3.60
CA ALA A 324 -4.68 20.09 3.67
C ALA A 324 -6.18 19.75 3.65
N GLY A 325 -6.56 18.48 3.46
CA GLY A 325 -7.94 18.04 3.47
C GLY A 325 -8.41 17.32 2.20
N PRO A 326 -9.70 16.96 2.11
CA PRO A 326 -10.27 16.17 1.02
C PRO A 326 -10.06 16.80 -0.36
N ARG A 327 -9.79 15.98 -1.38
CA ARG A 327 -9.56 16.45 -2.77
C ARG A 327 -10.76 17.17 -3.37
N GLU A 328 -11.97 16.79 -2.99
CA GLU A 328 -13.24 17.38 -3.45
C GLU A 328 -13.34 18.87 -3.09
N GLN A 329 -12.65 19.30 -2.05
CA GLN A 329 -12.65 20.69 -1.57
C GLN A 329 -11.51 21.55 -2.13
N ILE A 330 -10.69 21.04 -3.03
CA ILE A 330 -9.51 21.77 -3.54
C ILE A 330 -9.87 23.13 -4.15
N HIS A 331 -10.96 23.21 -4.89
CA HIS A 331 -11.40 24.48 -5.51
C HIS A 331 -11.88 25.48 -4.45
N LEU A 332 -12.62 25.02 -3.45
CA LEU A 332 -13.02 25.85 -2.32
C LEU A 332 -11.79 26.39 -1.58
N ARG A 333 -10.84 25.52 -1.24
CA ARG A 333 -9.59 25.96 -0.58
C ARG A 333 -8.85 26.99 -1.39
N ARG A 334 -8.72 26.81 -2.70
CA ARG A 334 -8.08 27.80 -3.59
C ARG A 334 -8.79 29.14 -3.57
N GLN A 335 -10.12 29.16 -3.59
CA GLN A 335 -10.89 30.40 -3.50
C GLN A 335 -10.71 31.07 -2.14
N LEU A 336 -10.72 30.32 -1.05
CA LEU A 336 -10.50 30.86 0.29
C LEU A 336 -9.10 31.45 0.44
N LEU A 337 -8.07 30.76 -0.05
CA LEU A 337 -6.71 31.28 -0.03
C LEU A 337 -6.60 32.59 -0.83
N ALA A 338 -7.16 32.63 -2.03
CA ALA A 338 -7.17 33.85 -2.84
C ALA A 338 -7.96 35.00 -2.19
N HIS A 339 -9.02 34.68 -1.45
CA HIS A 339 -9.80 35.69 -0.70
C HIS A 339 -9.02 36.27 0.48
N TYR A 340 -8.26 35.44 1.18
CA TYR A 340 -7.48 35.84 2.35
C TYR A 340 -6.06 36.32 2.01
N GLU A 341 -5.61 36.17 0.77
CA GLU A 341 -4.35 36.78 0.33
C GLU A 341 -4.45 38.29 0.44
N PRO A 342 -3.52 38.97 1.14
CA PRO A 342 -3.53 40.42 1.24
C PRO A 342 -3.41 41.05 -0.14
N THR A 343 -4.16 42.10 -0.37
CA THR A 343 -4.09 42.89 -1.62
C THR A 343 -2.66 43.29 -1.89
N ARG A 344 -2.10 42.84 -3.02
CA ARG A 344 -0.71 43.07 -3.41
C ARG A 344 -0.40 44.55 -3.42
N SER A 345 0.63 44.98 -2.74
CA SER A 345 1.18 46.29 -2.85
C SER A 345 2.38 46.32 -3.79
N ARG A 346 2.54 47.45 -4.47
CA ARG A 346 3.60 47.64 -5.45
C ARG A 346 5.01 47.85 -4.84
N GLU A 347 5.13 48.04 -3.55
CA GLU A 347 6.42 48.25 -2.90
C GLU A 347 6.71 47.12 -1.90
N PRO A 348 7.72 46.30 -2.13
CA PRO A 348 8.18 45.34 -1.15
C PRO A 348 8.80 46.11 0.04
N VAL A 349 8.18 46.00 1.20
CA VAL A 349 8.82 46.49 2.44
C VAL A 349 9.48 45.26 3.09
N VAL A 350 10.71 45.05 2.75
CA VAL A 350 11.58 44.22 3.58
C VAL A 350 12.10 45.12 4.69
N PRO A 351 11.90 44.84 5.99
CA PRO A 351 12.71 45.50 7.01
C PRO A 351 14.15 45.15 6.70
N ASP A 352 15.03 46.07 7.00
CA ASP A 352 16.47 45.82 6.96
C ASP A 352 16.79 44.54 7.72
N PRO A 353 16.95 43.39 7.05
CA PRO A 353 17.19 42.15 7.74
C PRO A 353 18.62 42.20 8.19
N SER A 354 18.85 42.08 9.47
CA SER A 354 20.11 41.47 9.89
C SER A 354 20.30 40.25 8.99
N PRO A 355 21.42 40.08 8.31
CA PRO A 355 21.56 39.10 7.25
C PRO A 355 21.15 37.72 7.73
N VAL A 356 19.97 37.26 7.28
CA VAL A 356 19.49 35.94 7.56
C VAL A 356 20.06 35.02 6.50
N GLU A 357 20.83 34.05 6.92
CA GLU A 357 21.37 33.06 5.99
C GLU A 357 20.24 32.19 5.45
N VAL A 358 20.01 32.21 4.14
CA VAL A 358 19.03 31.38 3.43
C VAL A 358 19.68 30.27 2.64
N GLY A 359 20.98 30.11 2.73
CA GLY A 359 21.73 29.04 2.10
C GLY A 359 21.35 27.67 2.65
N ALA A 360 21.34 26.66 1.79
CA ALA A 360 21.16 25.26 2.13
C ALA A 360 22.07 24.38 1.29
N SER A 361 22.43 23.23 1.85
CA SER A 361 23.05 22.11 1.15
C SER A 361 22.16 20.88 1.27
N PHE A 362 22.03 20.15 0.19
CA PHE A 362 21.24 18.93 0.17
C PHE A 362 22.18 17.74 0.06
N PRO A 363 22.33 16.93 1.13
CA PRO A 363 23.14 15.73 1.07
C PRO A 363 22.53 14.73 0.11
N PHE A 364 23.35 13.92 -0.52
CA PHE A 364 22.86 12.73 -1.19
C PHE A 364 22.15 11.88 -0.15
N GLY A 365 20.92 11.44 -0.48
CA GLY A 365 20.15 10.59 0.41
C GLY A 365 20.91 9.32 0.75
N GLU A 366 20.67 8.76 1.93
CA GLU A 366 21.20 7.45 2.30
C GLU A 366 20.82 6.44 1.21
N ARG A 367 21.78 5.61 0.80
CA ARG A 367 21.51 4.55 -0.16
C ARG A 367 20.42 3.66 0.41
N ARG A 368 19.31 3.55 -0.30
CA ARG A 368 18.26 2.61 0.05
C ARG A 368 18.82 1.20 0.11
N GLU A 369 18.29 0.42 1.03
CA GLU A 369 18.49 -1.01 1.07
C GLU A 369 18.14 -1.60 -0.31
N GLN A 370 19.11 -2.20 -0.96
CA GLN A 370 18.92 -2.83 -2.26
C GLN A 370 18.60 -4.30 -2.05
N ALA A 371 17.56 -4.76 -2.73
CA ALA A 371 17.24 -6.17 -2.75
C ALA A 371 18.33 -6.96 -3.48
N ASP A 372 18.65 -8.13 -2.97
CA ASP A 372 19.55 -9.07 -3.65
C ASP A 372 18.99 -9.42 -5.04
N PRO A 373 19.75 -9.17 -6.13
CA PRO A 373 19.30 -9.47 -7.48
C PRO A 373 18.91 -10.94 -7.71
N GLN A 374 19.57 -11.87 -7.02
CA GLN A 374 19.26 -13.30 -7.11
C GLN A 374 17.90 -13.60 -6.45
N ALA A 375 17.64 -13.04 -5.29
CA ALA A 375 16.34 -13.16 -4.63
C ALA A 375 15.21 -12.55 -5.48
N VAL A 376 15.44 -11.39 -6.09
CA VAL A 376 14.48 -10.75 -7.01
C VAL A 376 14.19 -11.66 -8.21
N ALA A 377 15.22 -12.25 -8.83
CA ALA A 377 15.06 -13.15 -9.97
C ALA A 377 14.26 -14.41 -9.58
N ALA A 378 14.55 -15.01 -8.43
CA ALA A 378 13.82 -16.19 -7.92
C ALA A 378 12.33 -15.88 -7.68
N ILE A 379 12.02 -14.70 -7.15
CA ILE A 379 10.63 -14.26 -6.94
C ILE A 379 9.93 -14.03 -8.28
N LEU A 380 10.58 -13.41 -9.26
CA LEU A 380 10.02 -13.21 -10.60
C LEU A 380 9.74 -14.54 -11.29
N GLU A 381 10.60 -15.54 -11.15
CA GLU A 381 10.38 -16.90 -11.63
C GLU A 381 9.18 -17.55 -10.94
N ALA A 382 9.08 -17.43 -9.61
CA ALA A 382 7.98 -17.99 -8.84
C ALA A 382 6.62 -17.39 -9.25
N ILE A 383 6.53 -16.09 -9.50
CA ILE A 383 5.27 -15.47 -9.98
C ILE A 383 5.01 -15.76 -11.46
N GLY A 384 6.05 -16.10 -12.24
CA GLY A 384 5.97 -16.49 -13.65
C GLY A 384 5.56 -15.38 -14.60
N THR A 385 5.38 -15.74 -15.86
CA THR A 385 5.04 -14.83 -16.95
C THR A 385 3.56 -14.90 -17.34
N GLY A 386 3.06 -13.83 -17.96
CA GLY A 386 1.75 -13.78 -18.57
C GLY A 386 1.67 -14.58 -19.88
N PRO A 387 0.48 -14.62 -20.53
CA PRO A 387 0.23 -15.41 -21.72
C PRO A 387 1.16 -15.11 -22.93
N ASN A 388 1.74 -13.92 -22.95
CA ASN A 388 2.65 -13.46 -24.00
C ASN A 388 4.14 -13.65 -23.67
N GLY A 389 4.47 -14.41 -22.62
CA GLY A 389 5.84 -14.63 -22.14
C GLY A 389 6.50 -13.42 -21.47
N LYS A 390 5.76 -12.31 -21.27
CA LYS A 390 6.23 -11.11 -20.56
C LYS A 390 5.74 -11.12 -19.12
N ALA A 391 6.32 -10.25 -18.28
CA ALA A 391 5.83 -10.04 -16.93
C ALA A 391 4.32 -9.66 -16.94
N TRP A 392 3.60 -10.08 -15.92
CA TRP A 392 2.16 -9.80 -15.81
C TRP A 392 1.86 -8.29 -15.72
N ASP A 393 2.62 -7.56 -14.93
CA ASP A 393 2.49 -6.14 -14.61
C ASP A 393 1.02 -5.68 -14.42
N CYS A 394 0.20 -6.58 -13.86
CA CYS A 394 -1.24 -6.39 -13.69
C CYS A 394 -1.60 -5.40 -12.58
N ARG A 395 -0.62 -5.00 -11.74
CA ARG A 395 -0.75 -4.07 -10.60
C ARG A 395 -1.77 -4.50 -9.53
N ALA A 396 -2.30 -5.71 -9.59
CA ALA A 396 -3.30 -6.19 -8.62
C ALA A 396 -2.73 -6.25 -7.19
N CYS A 397 -1.44 -6.53 -7.03
CA CYS A 397 -0.72 -6.51 -5.75
C CYS A 397 -0.44 -5.10 -5.20
N GLY A 398 -0.79 -4.04 -5.94
CA GLY A 398 -0.55 -2.65 -5.56
C GLY A 398 0.76 -2.07 -6.13
N TYR A 399 1.75 -2.85 -6.47
CA TYR A 399 3.01 -2.39 -7.04
C TYR A 399 2.88 -2.06 -8.53
N GLN A 400 3.66 -1.08 -8.99
CA GLN A 400 3.60 -0.59 -10.37
C GLN A 400 4.10 -1.59 -11.42
N SER A 401 4.97 -2.54 -11.01
CA SER A 401 5.46 -3.63 -11.87
C SER A 401 5.75 -4.87 -11.05
N CYS A 402 5.83 -6.03 -11.71
CA CYS A 402 6.28 -7.28 -11.09
C CYS A 402 7.70 -7.17 -10.53
N HIS A 403 8.57 -6.37 -11.16
CA HIS A 403 9.93 -6.15 -10.69
C HIS A 403 9.94 -5.39 -9.34
N ARG A 404 9.17 -4.30 -9.21
CA ARG A 404 9.04 -3.56 -7.94
C ARG A 404 8.42 -4.43 -6.84
N PHE A 405 7.42 -5.24 -7.17
CA PHE A 405 6.89 -6.22 -6.24
C PHE A 405 7.96 -7.22 -5.78
N ALA A 406 8.75 -7.77 -6.71
CA ALA A 406 9.80 -8.73 -6.40
C ALA A 406 10.91 -8.12 -5.52
N GLN A 407 11.28 -6.86 -5.77
CA GLN A 407 12.20 -6.11 -4.90
C GLN A 407 11.64 -5.95 -3.48
N ALA A 408 10.38 -5.54 -3.35
CA ALA A 408 9.73 -5.41 -2.05
C ALA A 408 9.62 -6.75 -1.32
N ALA A 409 9.32 -7.84 -2.05
CA ALA A 409 9.24 -9.17 -1.47
C ALA A 409 10.61 -9.71 -1.04
N ALA A 410 11.67 -9.45 -1.81
CA ALA A 410 13.04 -9.82 -1.44
C ALA A 410 13.52 -9.10 -0.17
N LEU A 411 13.01 -7.89 0.09
CA LEU A 411 13.25 -7.12 1.31
C LEU A 411 12.28 -7.49 2.47
N GLY A 412 11.45 -8.52 2.31
CA GLY A 412 10.46 -8.90 3.33
C GLY A 412 9.27 -7.94 3.48
N ARG A 413 9.13 -6.96 2.58
CA ARG A 413 8.09 -5.91 2.61
C ARG A 413 6.78 -6.33 1.92
N ALA A 414 6.81 -7.44 1.18
CA ALA A 414 5.66 -8.03 0.49
C ALA A 414 5.72 -9.55 0.54
N GLY A 415 4.58 -10.21 0.46
CA GLY A 415 4.49 -11.67 0.39
C GLY A 415 3.92 -12.17 -0.92
N LEU A 416 4.33 -13.36 -1.39
CA LEU A 416 3.84 -13.97 -2.63
C LEU A 416 2.30 -14.12 -2.66
N LYS A 417 1.66 -14.26 -1.49
CA LYS A 417 0.20 -14.31 -1.34
C LYS A 417 -0.52 -13.02 -1.81
N GLN A 418 0.20 -11.92 -2.04
CA GLN A 418 -0.35 -10.68 -2.61
C GLN A 418 -0.42 -10.73 -4.14
N CYS A 419 0.32 -11.65 -4.78
CA CYS A 419 0.33 -11.78 -6.23
C CYS A 419 -0.86 -12.61 -6.72
N VAL A 420 -1.86 -11.97 -7.34
CA VAL A 420 -3.08 -12.62 -7.82
C VAL A 420 -2.79 -13.72 -8.85
N PRO A 421 -1.96 -13.53 -9.89
CA PRO A 421 -1.62 -14.61 -10.82
C PRO A 421 -0.92 -15.79 -10.16
N TRP A 422 -0.09 -15.56 -9.17
CA TRP A 422 0.56 -16.63 -8.40
C TRP A 422 -0.46 -17.44 -7.59
N LEU A 423 -1.39 -16.75 -6.89
CA LEU A 423 -2.46 -17.41 -6.14
C LEU A 423 -3.38 -18.23 -7.05
N ALA A 424 -3.75 -17.68 -8.22
CA ALA A 424 -4.59 -18.40 -9.18
C ALA A 424 -3.92 -19.71 -9.64
N ARG A 425 -2.63 -19.66 -10.02
CA ARG A 425 -1.88 -20.87 -10.40
C ARG A 425 -1.82 -21.90 -9.26
N ARG A 426 -1.51 -21.45 -8.04
CA ARG A 426 -1.47 -22.34 -6.87
C ARG A 426 -2.82 -22.99 -6.59
N ALA A 427 -3.92 -22.25 -6.79
CA ALA A 427 -5.26 -22.79 -6.66
C ALA A 427 -5.57 -23.82 -7.76
N ASP A 428 -5.17 -23.55 -9.00
CA ASP A 428 -5.32 -24.47 -10.13
C ASP A 428 -4.50 -25.75 -9.93
N ASP A 429 -3.24 -25.63 -9.49
CA ASP A 429 -2.38 -26.77 -9.19
C ASP A 429 -2.98 -27.61 -8.05
N ALA A 430 -3.38 -26.98 -6.95
CA ALA A 430 -4.05 -27.67 -5.85
C ALA A 430 -5.37 -28.33 -6.29
N SER A 431 -6.11 -27.70 -7.21
CA SER A 431 -7.34 -28.26 -7.78
C SER A 431 -7.04 -29.47 -8.67
N ARG A 432 -5.98 -29.42 -9.47
CA ARG A 432 -5.53 -30.58 -10.29
C ARG A 432 -5.09 -31.73 -9.40
N ASP A 433 -4.24 -31.45 -8.40
CA ASP A 433 -3.79 -32.46 -7.44
C ASP A 433 -4.98 -33.11 -6.70
N ALA A 434 -5.98 -32.31 -6.30
CA ALA A 434 -7.20 -32.81 -5.68
C ALA A 434 -8.15 -33.55 -6.66
N SER A 435 -7.96 -33.40 -7.97
CA SER A 435 -8.80 -34.02 -9.00
C SER A 435 -8.39 -35.44 -9.36
N THR A 436 -7.18 -35.86 -9.01
CA THR A 436 -6.60 -37.16 -9.29
C THR A 436 -6.27 -37.92 -8.00
N ASP A 437 -6.39 -39.25 -8.02
CA ASP A 437 -5.91 -40.12 -6.95
C ASP A 437 -4.39 -40.32 -7.09
N ALA A 438 -3.63 -39.98 -6.06
CA ALA A 438 -2.16 -39.95 -6.09
C ALA A 438 -1.53 -41.35 -6.34
N LEU A 439 -2.21 -42.46 -5.95
CA LEU A 439 -1.70 -43.81 -6.14
C LEU A 439 -1.94 -44.33 -7.54
N THR A 440 -3.13 -44.11 -8.07
CA THR A 440 -3.61 -44.73 -9.32
C THR A 440 -3.59 -43.77 -10.51
N GLY A 441 -3.55 -42.46 -10.26
CA GLY A 441 -3.63 -41.43 -11.31
C GLY A 441 -5.02 -41.38 -11.99
N LEU A 442 -6.02 -42.07 -11.50
CA LEU A 442 -7.42 -41.95 -11.93
C LEU A 442 -8.04 -40.68 -11.31
N ALA A 443 -9.26 -40.36 -11.74
CA ALA A 443 -9.99 -39.26 -11.09
C ALA A 443 -10.22 -39.58 -9.61
N SER A 444 -10.12 -38.54 -8.78
CA SER A 444 -10.45 -38.63 -7.36
C SER A 444 -11.96 -38.72 -7.14
N TYR A 445 -12.39 -39.16 -5.96
CA TYR A 445 -13.80 -39.11 -5.53
C TYR A 445 -14.45 -37.75 -5.75
N ARG A 446 -13.73 -36.67 -5.45
CA ARG A 446 -14.23 -35.28 -5.65
C ARG A 446 -14.51 -35.01 -7.13
N SER A 447 -13.57 -35.38 -7.99
CA SER A 447 -13.71 -35.21 -9.45
C SER A 447 -14.88 -36.04 -10.00
N LEU A 448 -15.04 -37.26 -9.49
CA LEU A 448 -16.20 -38.11 -9.82
C LEU A 448 -17.51 -37.44 -9.45
N GLN A 449 -17.66 -36.91 -8.23
CA GLN A 449 -18.88 -36.23 -7.79
C GLN A 449 -19.23 -35.04 -8.69
N GLN A 450 -18.24 -34.22 -9.02
CA GLN A 450 -18.44 -33.07 -9.92
C GLN A 450 -18.91 -33.51 -11.30
N ARG A 451 -18.24 -34.53 -11.89
CA ARG A 451 -18.59 -35.03 -13.21
C ARG A 451 -19.96 -35.72 -13.22
N LEU A 452 -20.27 -36.46 -12.18
CA LEU A 452 -21.59 -37.12 -12.04
C LEU A 452 -22.72 -36.09 -11.96
N SER A 453 -22.54 -35.02 -11.18
CA SER A 453 -23.50 -33.92 -11.09
C SER A 453 -23.74 -33.27 -12.46
N HIS A 454 -22.68 -33.02 -13.22
CA HIS A 454 -22.77 -32.50 -14.59
C HIS A 454 -23.53 -33.47 -15.54
N GLU A 455 -23.27 -34.77 -15.46
CA GLU A 455 -23.94 -35.77 -16.32
C GLU A 455 -25.41 -35.92 -15.96
N VAL A 456 -25.78 -35.84 -14.68
CA VAL A 456 -27.18 -35.79 -14.24
C VAL A 456 -27.91 -34.58 -14.84
N GLU A 457 -27.33 -33.40 -14.75
CA GLU A 457 -27.95 -32.21 -15.32
C GLU A 457 -27.99 -32.24 -16.88
N ARG A 458 -26.98 -32.84 -17.52
CA ARG A 458 -26.97 -33.05 -18.97
C ARG A 458 -28.08 -34.02 -19.38
N SER A 459 -28.20 -35.14 -18.67
CA SER A 459 -29.24 -36.16 -18.93
C SER A 459 -30.64 -35.57 -18.80
N LYS A 460 -30.90 -34.76 -17.77
CA LYS A 460 -32.17 -34.05 -17.61
C LYS A 460 -32.52 -33.15 -18.82
N ARG A 461 -31.52 -32.48 -19.40
CA ARG A 461 -31.74 -31.55 -20.51
C ARG A 461 -31.82 -32.21 -21.88
N SER A 462 -30.97 -33.22 -22.14
CA SER A 462 -30.85 -33.83 -23.47
C SER A 462 -31.66 -35.15 -23.61
N GLY A 463 -32.09 -35.74 -22.48
CA GLY A 463 -32.69 -37.09 -22.47
C GLY A 463 -31.68 -38.23 -22.70
N GLU A 464 -30.38 -37.90 -22.84
CA GLU A 464 -29.34 -38.91 -23.02
C GLU A 464 -29.05 -39.62 -21.72
N GLN A 465 -28.92 -40.95 -21.80
CA GLN A 465 -28.63 -41.79 -20.65
C GLN A 465 -27.11 -41.91 -20.43
N PHE A 466 -26.72 -42.04 -19.17
CA PHE A 466 -25.38 -42.42 -18.75
C PHE A 466 -25.46 -43.65 -17.84
N ALA A 467 -24.33 -44.36 -17.65
CA ALA A 467 -24.25 -45.48 -16.73
C ALA A 467 -23.11 -45.30 -15.73
N VAL A 468 -23.32 -45.78 -14.52
CA VAL A 468 -22.32 -45.82 -13.46
C VAL A 468 -22.02 -47.27 -13.13
N LEU A 469 -20.74 -47.63 -13.23
CA LEU A 469 -20.26 -48.96 -12.89
C LEU A 469 -19.44 -48.87 -11.60
N PHE A 470 -19.82 -49.60 -10.58
CA PHE A 470 -19.04 -49.76 -9.35
C PHE A 470 -18.22 -51.05 -9.44
N ILE A 471 -16.97 -50.97 -9.07
CA ILE A 471 -16.00 -52.07 -9.10
C ILE A 471 -15.31 -52.10 -7.75
N ASP A 472 -15.31 -53.31 -7.14
CA ASP A 472 -14.63 -53.60 -5.88
C ASP A 472 -13.59 -54.70 -6.10
N LEU A 473 -12.44 -54.61 -5.46
CA LEU A 473 -11.37 -55.60 -5.59
C LEU A 473 -11.45 -56.63 -4.47
N ASP A 474 -11.94 -57.86 -4.85
CA ASP A 474 -12.01 -58.99 -3.94
C ASP A 474 -10.65 -59.29 -3.30
N ARG A 475 -10.65 -59.39 -1.98
CA ARG A 475 -9.54 -59.88 -1.16
C ARG A 475 -8.26 -59.03 -1.21
N LEU A 476 -8.34 -57.73 -1.48
CA LEU A 476 -7.17 -56.86 -1.44
C LEU A 476 -6.53 -56.83 -0.05
N LYS A 477 -7.35 -56.95 1.00
CA LYS A 477 -6.86 -57.03 2.39
C LYS A 477 -6.03 -58.29 2.62
N GLU A 478 -6.49 -59.45 2.19
CA GLU A 478 -5.75 -60.74 2.33
C GLU A 478 -4.41 -60.68 1.57
N LEU A 479 -4.42 -60.02 0.43
CA LEU A 479 -3.20 -59.81 -0.37
C LEU A 479 -2.20 -58.88 0.34
N ASN A 480 -2.69 -57.79 0.93
CA ASN A 480 -1.88 -56.86 1.73
C ASN A 480 -1.29 -57.56 2.97
N ASP A 481 -2.11 -58.33 3.69
CA ASP A 481 -1.68 -59.06 4.90
C ASP A 481 -0.62 -60.13 4.58
N ARG A 482 -0.71 -60.72 3.38
CA ARG A 482 0.22 -61.80 2.96
C ARG A 482 1.49 -61.28 2.30
N TYR A 483 1.42 -60.21 1.52
CA TYR A 483 2.51 -59.79 0.64
C TYR A 483 2.92 -58.34 0.83
N GLY A 484 2.32 -57.64 1.78
CA GLY A 484 2.60 -56.25 2.10
C GLY A 484 1.85 -55.23 1.23
N HIS A 485 1.69 -54.04 1.72
CA HIS A 485 0.93 -52.93 1.09
C HIS A 485 1.48 -52.53 -0.29
N GLU A 486 2.81 -52.67 -0.52
CA GLU A 486 3.41 -52.36 -1.82
C GLU A 486 2.86 -53.28 -2.94
N ARG A 487 2.60 -54.54 -2.65
CA ARG A 487 1.99 -55.48 -3.60
C ARG A 487 0.53 -55.13 -3.87
N GLY A 488 -0.22 -54.75 -2.84
CA GLY A 488 -1.59 -54.25 -2.99
C GLY A 488 -1.64 -52.93 -3.81
N ASN A 489 -0.76 -52.02 -3.56
CA ASN A 489 -0.60 -50.80 -4.37
C ASN A 489 -0.29 -51.11 -5.83
N GLY A 490 0.50 -52.14 -6.10
CA GLY A 490 0.79 -52.61 -7.46
C GLY A 490 -0.47 -53.15 -8.17
N VAL A 491 -1.33 -53.85 -7.45
CA VAL A 491 -2.63 -54.35 -7.99
C VAL A 491 -3.56 -53.17 -8.29
N LEU A 492 -3.67 -52.21 -7.38
CA LEU A 492 -4.48 -50.99 -7.57
C LEU A 492 -4.03 -50.21 -8.82
N ARG A 493 -2.72 -50.04 -9.01
CA ARG A 493 -2.19 -49.40 -10.21
C ARG A 493 -2.50 -50.21 -11.50
N ALA A 494 -2.34 -51.52 -11.46
CA ALA A 494 -2.64 -52.37 -12.61
C ALA A 494 -4.12 -52.31 -13.02
N VAL A 495 -5.02 -52.31 -12.06
CA VAL A 495 -6.46 -52.13 -12.32
C VAL A 495 -6.77 -50.77 -12.90
N ALA A 496 -6.16 -49.72 -12.34
CA ALA A 496 -6.33 -48.36 -12.83
C ALA A 496 -5.85 -48.22 -14.28
N ASP A 497 -4.70 -48.81 -14.62
CA ASP A 497 -4.16 -48.82 -15.98
C ASP A 497 -5.08 -49.55 -16.95
N GLU A 498 -5.66 -50.67 -16.54
CA GLU A 498 -6.61 -51.44 -17.37
C GLU A 498 -7.92 -50.68 -17.59
N LEU A 499 -8.45 -50.06 -16.54
CA LEU A 499 -9.61 -49.16 -16.66
C LEU A 499 -9.33 -48.02 -17.66
N ARG A 500 -8.18 -47.36 -17.55
CA ARG A 500 -7.80 -46.27 -18.44
C ARG A 500 -7.68 -46.70 -19.91
N ARG A 501 -7.21 -47.91 -20.16
CA ARG A 501 -7.13 -48.48 -21.54
C ARG A 501 -8.47 -48.88 -22.11
N THR A 502 -9.41 -49.22 -21.24
CA THR A 502 -10.69 -49.83 -21.65
C THR A 502 -11.77 -48.81 -21.91
N ILE A 503 -11.76 -47.67 -21.19
CA ILE A 503 -12.76 -46.62 -21.31
C ILE A 503 -12.43 -45.65 -22.45
N ARG A 504 -13.45 -44.94 -22.93
CA ARG A 504 -13.30 -43.87 -23.94
C ARG A 504 -12.86 -42.58 -23.29
N ASN A 505 -12.32 -41.64 -24.08
CA ASN A 505 -11.96 -40.31 -23.60
C ASN A 505 -13.13 -39.49 -23.04
N THR A 506 -14.37 -39.82 -23.41
CA THR A 506 -15.58 -39.20 -22.88
C THR A 506 -16.01 -39.77 -21.54
N ASP A 507 -15.57 -40.99 -21.21
CA ASP A 507 -15.89 -41.70 -19.97
C ASP A 507 -14.91 -41.29 -18.86
N LEU A 508 -15.28 -41.56 -17.61
CA LEU A 508 -14.43 -41.27 -16.47
C LEU A 508 -14.24 -42.51 -15.61
N ALA A 509 -13.00 -42.86 -15.32
CA ALA A 509 -12.67 -43.80 -14.25
C ALA A 509 -12.13 -43.06 -13.04
N ALA A 510 -12.62 -43.41 -11.86
CA ALA A 510 -12.25 -42.81 -10.61
C ALA A 510 -11.97 -43.86 -9.54
N ARG A 511 -11.09 -43.56 -8.61
CA ARG A 511 -10.96 -44.33 -7.36
C ARG A 511 -11.90 -43.73 -6.33
N TYR A 512 -12.86 -44.54 -5.89
CA TYR A 512 -13.91 -44.15 -4.96
C TYR A 512 -13.46 -44.29 -3.51
N GLY A 513 -12.77 -45.39 -3.20
CA GLY A 513 -12.31 -45.74 -1.86
C GLY A 513 -10.97 -46.49 -1.88
N GLY A 514 -10.70 -47.27 -0.84
CA GLY A 514 -9.45 -48.02 -0.69
C GLY A 514 -9.22 -49.01 -1.83
N ASP A 515 -10.19 -49.86 -2.13
CA ASP A 515 -10.22 -50.91 -3.13
C ASP A 515 -11.35 -50.75 -4.15
N GLU A 516 -12.10 -49.66 -4.04
CA GLU A 516 -13.29 -49.38 -4.85
C GLU A 516 -12.97 -48.42 -6.00
N PHE A 517 -13.47 -48.76 -7.18
CA PHE A 517 -13.39 -47.91 -8.38
C PHE A 517 -14.78 -47.64 -8.94
N VAL A 518 -14.94 -46.50 -9.56
CA VAL A 518 -16.19 -46.14 -10.25
C VAL A 518 -15.87 -45.69 -11.66
N VAL A 519 -16.64 -46.22 -12.62
CA VAL A 519 -16.58 -45.80 -14.01
C VAL A 519 -17.89 -45.13 -14.41
N LEU A 520 -17.82 -43.90 -14.90
CA LEU A 520 -18.94 -43.17 -15.46
C LEU A 520 -18.87 -43.22 -16.98
N LEU A 521 -19.85 -43.89 -17.59
CA LEU A 521 -19.97 -44.07 -19.04
C LEU A 521 -20.97 -43.07 -19.60
N THR A 522 -20.53 -42.22 -20.54
CA THR A 522 -21.32 -41.14 -21.14
C THR A 522 -21.75 -41.50 -22.55
N GLY A 523 -22.99 -41.13 -22.95
CA GLY A 523 -23.49 -41.26 -24.33
C GLY A 523 -23.76 -42.70 -24.79
N GLY A 524 -25.03 -43.11 -24.95
CA GLY A 524 -25.44 -44.37 -25.54
C GLY A 524 -25.22 -45.60 -24.66
N ALA A 525 -25.58 -45.53 -23.39
CA ALA A 525 -25.31 -46.51 -22.35
C ALA A 525 -25.95 -47.92 -22.57
N ALA A 526 -26.92 -48.09 -23.41
CA ALA A 526 -27.62 -49.37 -23.57
C ALA A 526 -26.76 -50.49 -24.18
N GLY A 527 -25.63 -50.19 -24.82
CA GLY A 527 -24.73 -51.20 -25.42
C GLY A 527 -23.37 -51.37 -24.73
N ALA A 528 -22.91 -50.38 -23.96
CA ALA A 528 -21.55 -50.33 -23.43
C ALA A 528 -21.35 -51.17 -22.15
N GLY A 529 -22.36 -51.24 -21.29
CA GLY A 529 -22.30 -52.04 -20.04
C GLY A 529 -22.12 -53.55 -20.27
N ARG A 530 -22.52 -54.08 -21.44
CA ARG A 530 -22.31 -55.49 -21.80
C ARG A 530 -20.90 -55.81 -22.28
N ARG A 531 -20.11 -54.81 -22.72
CA ARG A 531 -18.71 -55.03 -23.18
C ARG A 531 -17.70 -54.91 -22.06
N ALA A 532 -17.93 -54.05 -21.10
CA ALA A 532 -17.03 -53.87 -19.95
C ALA A 532 -17.09 -55.05 -18.95
N GLY A 533 -18.24 -55.74 -18.84
CA GLY A 533 -18.43 -56.92 -17.96
C GLY A 533 -17.86 -58.23 -18.47
N ARG A 534 -17.32 -58.28 -19.70
CA ARG A 534 -16.66 -59.50 -20.25
C ARG A 534 -15.13 -59.37 -20.21
N GLY A 535 -14.57 -59.05 -19.06
CA GLY A 535 -13.18 -59.30 -18.78
C GLY A 535 -12.89 -60.80 -18.85
N ARG A 536 -12.11 -61.24 -19.82
CA ARG A 536 -11.72 -62.64 -19.95
C ARG A 536 -11.02 -63.09 -18.68
N HIS A 537 -11.62 -63.99 -17.94
CA HIS A 537 -10.88 -64.80 -16.97
C HIS A 537 -9.67 -65.42 -17.70
N PRO A 538 -8.47 -65.29 -17.22
CA PRO A 538 -7.35 -66.02 -17.77
C PRO A 538 -7.61 -67.52 -17.52
N ARG A 539 -7.88 -68.26 -18.59
CA ARG A 539 -7.92 -69.69 -18.54
C ARG A 539 -6.59 -70.21 -18.02
N ARG A 540 -6.61 -70.80 -16.83
CA ARG A 540 -5.50 -71.63 -16.35
C ARG A 540 -5.25 -72.75 -17.38
N ARG A 541 -4.11 -72.72 -18.05
CA ARG A 541 -3.59 -73.92 -18.75
C ARG A 541 -3.19 -74.90 -17.68
N GLY A 542 -3.87 -76.04 -17.69
CA GLY A 542 -3.57 -77.15 -16.84
C GLY A 542 -2.20 -77.75 -17.17
N ALA A 543 -1.46 -78.06 -16.15
CA ALA A 543 -0.46 -79.13 -16.17
C ALA A 543 -0.96 -80.17 -15.19
N GLY A 544 -1.12 -81.35 -15.73
CA GLY A 544 -1.76 -82.51 -15.06
C GLY A 544 -0.87 -83.21 -14.07
N ALA A 545 -1.52 -84.02 -13.36
CA ALA A 545 -1.21 -85.32 -12.80
C ALA A 545 -1.31 -85.42 -11.28
N GLY A 546 -2.14 -86.34 -10.85
CA GLY A 546 -1.90 -87.24 -9.71
C GLY A 546 -2.77 -87.04 -8.47
N GLY A 547 -3.85 -87.79 -8.42
CA GLY A 547 -4.15 -88.79 -7.43
C GLY A 547 -4.70 -88.40 -6.05
N ALA A 548 -5.81 -89.02 -5.75
CA ALA A 548 -6.33 -89.54 -4.45
C ALA A 548 -7.17 -88.62 -3.56
N GLY A 549 -8.44 -88.87 -3.58
CA GLY A 549 -9.34 -89.38 -2.57
C GLY A 549 -9.46 -88.57 -1.24
N GLY A 550 -10.69 -88.10 -0.98
CA GLY A 550 -11.05 -87.64 0.34
C GLY A 550 -12.39 -86.90 0.37
N ARG A 551 -13.42 -87.58 0.85
CA ARG A 551 -14.80 -87.16 0.97
C ARG A 551 -14.98 -85.94 1.92
N PRO A 552 -16.09 -85.21 1.82
CA PRO A 552 -16.31 -83.94 2.46
C PRO A 552 -16.84 -84.04 3.89
N ALA A 553 -16.41 -83.15 4.75
CA ALA A 553 -17.02 -82.93 6.08
C ALA A 553 -17.94 -81.75 6.04
N ARG A 554 -19.13 -81.95 6.58
CA ARG A 554 -20.23 -80.98 6.71
C ARG A 554 -19.93 -79.90 7.75
N LEU A 555 -20.49 -78.73 7.49
CA LEU A 555 -20.71 -77.54 8.29
C LEU A 555 -21.20 -77.73 9.70
N PRO A 556 -21.16 -76.66 10.52
CA PRO A 556 -22.43 -76.12 10.99
C PRO A 556 -22.61 -74.63 10.78
N HIS A 557 -23.90 -74.31 10.59
CA HIS A 557 -24.51 -72.99 10.58
C HIS A 557 -24.23 -72.14 11.83
N ARG A 558 -24.01 -70.84 11.67
CA ARG A 558 -24.79 -69.86 12.39
C ARG A 558 -24.89 -68.57 11.60
N ALA A 559 -26.11 -68.08 11.57
CA ALA A 559 -26.60 -66.84 11.00
C ALA A 559 -25.99 -65.59 11.66
N ASP A 560 -25.77 -64.51 10.92
CA ASP A 560 -26.59 -63.33 11.06
C ASP A 560 -26.24 -62.28 9.97
N HIS A 561 -27.28 -61.87 9.33
CA HIS A 561 -27.61 -60.63 8.66
C HIS A 561 -26.49 -59.68 8.18
N ARG A 562 -26.29 -59.61 6.87
CA ARG A 562 -26.70 -58.40 6.10
C ARG A 562 -26.61 -58.69 4.60
N GLU A 563 -27.73 -58.52 3.94
CA GLU A 563 -27.87 -58.52 2.50
C GLU A 563 -26.89 -57.53 1.86
N HIS A 564 -25.99 -57.99 1.01
CA HIS A 564 -25.40 -57.19 -0.05
C HIS A 564 -25.72 -57.87 -1.38
N ARG A 565 -26.64 -57.22 -2.09
CA ARG A 565 -27.09 -57.57 -3.42
C ARG A 565 -25.92 -57.52 -4.40
N SER A 566 -25.77 -58.62 -5.12
CA SER A 566 -24.99 -58.72 -6.35
C SER A 566 -25.28 -57.60 -7.32
N GLY A 567 -24.21 -57.02 -7.90
CA GLY A 567 -24.22 -55.86 -8.78
C GLY A 567 -25.14 -55.98 -9.97
N GLY A 568 -26.27 -55.30 -9.91
CA GLY A 568 -27.13 -55.04 -11.05
C GLY A 568 -26.83 -53.67 -11.64
N VAL A 569 -26.65 -53.63 -12.95
CA VAL A 569 -26.59 -52.37 -13.70
C VAL A 569 -27.95 -51.69 -13.53
N ARG A 570 -28.01 -50.60 -12.80
CA ARG A 570 -29.21 -49.75 -12.73
C ARG A 570 -29.09 -48.61 -13.73
N SER A 571 -29.99 -48.57 -14.70
CA SER A 571 -30.27 -47.41 -15.50
C SER A 571 -31.03 -46.38 -14.65
N VAL A 572 -30.48 -45.21 -14.44
CA VAL A 572 -31.18 -44.09 -13.78
C VAL A 572 -31.97 -43.38 -14.87
N GLY A 573 -33.27 -43.64 -14.96
CA GLY A 573 -34.22 -42.85 -15.74
C GLY A 573 -34.47 -41.53 -15.01
N ALA A 574 -34.47 -40.43 -15.75
CA ALA A 574 -34.84 -39.13 -15.22
C ALA A 574 -36.36 -39.14 -14.89
N GLY A 575 -36.69 -38.96 -13.65
CA GLY A 575 -37.99 -38.60 -13.14
C GLY A 575 -37.89 -37.31 -12.34
#